data_ab50bc959e06cb0b3bcf8ea79aada2d9
#
_entry.id   ab50bc959e06cb0b3bcf8ea79aada2d9
#
_cell.length_a   1.000
_cell.length_b   1.000
_cell.length_c   1.000
_cell.angle_alpha   90.00
_cell.angle_beta   90.00
_cell.angle_gamma   90.00
#
_symmetry.space_group_name_H-M   'P 1'
#
loop_
_entity.id
_entity.type
_entity.pdbx_description
1 polymer ?
#
loop_
_entity_poly.entity_id
_entity_poly.type
_entity_poly.pdbx_seq_one_letter_code
_entity_poly.pdbx_strand_id
1 'polypeptide(L)'
;MVTDQLSRVFAALADPIRRDMVARLTEGDATVGALAAPYAVSVQAVSKHVKVLEHAGLVSRGRVAQRRPVHLEAQVFDLMTAWIERYARQAEARYRRLDAVLADLADLAVPPDLADPPDAAQEHARKDPAP
;
A
#
# COMPACT_ATOMS: atom_id res chain seq x y z
N MET A 1 11.18 -19.78 15.71
CA MET A 1 10.03 -19.13 15.03
C MET A 1 10.33 -19.00 13.54
N VAL A 2 9.52 -19.62 12.71
CA VAL A 2 9.71 -19.56 11.26
C VAL A 2 9.10 -18.26 10.75
N THR A 3 9.94 -17.38 10.21
CA THR A 3 9.48 -16.14 9.61
C THR A 3 9.33 -16.37 8.11
N ASP A 4 8.13 -16.29 7.60
CA ASP A 4 7.86 -16.46 6.18
C ASP A 4 8.31 -15.23 5.38
N GLN A 5 8.34 -15.34 4.07
CA GLN A 5 8.78 -14.26 3.19
C GLN A 5 7.88 -13.02 3.32
N LEU A 6 6.59 -13.21 3.43
CA LEU A 6 5.65 -12.09 3.55
C LEU A 6 5.95 -11.25 4.80
N SER A 7 6.20 -11.92 5.93
CA SER A 7 6.58 -11.23 7.17
C SER A 7 7.90 -10.47 7.03
N ARG A 8 8.89 -11.07 6.36
CA ARG A 8 10.18 -10.40 6.10
C ARG A 8 10.01 -9.18 5.21
N VAL A 9 9.15 -9.26 4.20
CA VAL A 9 8.89 -8.13 3.29
C VAL A 9 8.24 -6.97 4.05
N PHE A 10 7.22 -7.24 4.85
CA PHE A 10 6.58 -6.19 5.65
C PHE A 10 7.53 -5.59 6.67
N ALA A 11 8.33 -6.40 7.32
CA ALA A 11 9.34 -5.93 8.28
C ALA A 11 10.39 -5.04 7.60
N ALA A 12 10.86 -5.45 6.42
CA ALA A 12 11.83 -4.67 5.65
C ALA A 12 11.26 -3.31 5.26
N LEU A 13 10.00 -3.26 4.90
CA LEU A 13 9.33 -2.02 4.48
C LEU A 13 8.79 -1.19 5.66
N ALA A 14 8.94 -1.65 6.88
CA ALA A 14 8.54 -0.88 8.06
C ALA A 14 9.45 0.32 8.33
N ASP A 15 10.65 0.34 7.75
CA ASP A 15 11.61 1.43 7.91
C ASP A 15 11.46 2.45 6.76
N PRO A 16 11.39 3.77 7.07
CA PRO A 16 11.18 4.79 6.05
C PRO A 16 12.35 4.92 5.07
N ILE A 17 13.58 4.72 5.53
CA ILE A 17 14.76 4.78 4.64
C ILE A 17 14.70 3.63 3.64
N ARG A 18 14.36 2.43 4.09
CA ARG A 18 14.23 1.27 3.19
C ARG A 18 13.11 1.47 2.17
N ARG A 19 11.97 2.06 2.57
CA ARG A 19 10.91 2.38 1.61
C ARG A 19 11.37 3.40 0.57
N ASP A 20 12.13 4.40 0.99
CA ASP A 20 12.67 5.39 0.06
C ASP A 20 13.68 4.78 -0.90
N MET A 21 14.53 3.88 -0.42
CA MET A 21 15.48 3.14 -1.26
C MET A 21 14.74 2.31 -2.32
N VAL A 22 13.67 1.63 -1.94
CA VAL A 22 12.84 0.86 -2.88
C VAL A 22 12.25 1.80 -3.94
N ALA A 23 11.70 2.95 -3.53
CA ALA A 23 11.17 3.93 -4.47
C ALA A 23 12.21 4.38 -5.48
N ARG A 24 13.44 4.63 -5.04
CA ARG A 24 14.54 5.03 -5.92
C ARG A 24 14.96 3.91 -6.86
N LEU A 25 14.93 2.67 -6.40
CA LEU A 25 15.28 1.51 -7.22
C LEU A 25 14.23 1.18 -8.29
N THR A 26 13.03 1.72 -8.20
CA THR A 26 12.05 1.59 -9.30
C THR A 26 12.50 2.35 -10.56
N GLU A 27 13.37 3.33 -10.40
CA GLU A 27 13.89 4.13 -11.53
C GLU A 27 15.10 3.46 -12.19
N GLY A 28 15.73 2.51 -11.53
CA GLY A 28 16.89 1.79 -12.05
C GLY A 28 17.78 1.26 -10.94
N ASP A 29 18.69 0.38 -11.31
CA ASP A 29 19.65 -0.20 -10.39
C ASP A 29 20.60 0.87 -9.86
N ALA A 30 21.10 0.68 -8.66
CA ALA A 30 22.02 1.62 -8.02
C ALA A 30 23.02 0.87 -7.13
N THR A 31 24.25 1.39 -7.05
CA THR A 31 25.23 0.88 -6.08
C THR A 31 24.86 1.30 -4.67
N VAL A 32 25.41 0.62 -3.66
CA VAL A 32 25.21 1.00 -2.26
C VAL A 32 25.68 2.43 -2.01
N GLY A 33 26.81 2.83 -2.62
CA GLY A 33 27.31 4.19 -2.49
C GLY A 33 26.35 5.23 -3.07
N ALA A 34 25.77 4.96 -4.23
CA ALA A 34 24.77 5.84 -4.84
C ALA A 34 23.50 5.92 -3.99
N LEU A 35 23.09 4.80 -3.39
CA LEU A 35 21.93 4.80 -2.49
C LEU A 35 22.20 5.58 -1.21
N ALA A 36 23.41 5.55 -0.69
CA ALA A 36 23.79 6.24 0.54
C ALA A 36 23.91 7.76 0.38
N ALA A 37 24.23 8.24 -0.83
CA ALA A 37 24.58 9.61 -1.09
C ALA A 37 23.59 10.66 -0.52
N PRO A 38 22.25 10.52 -0.69
CA PRO A 38 21.31 11.52 -0.19
C PRO A 38 20.98 11.41 1.30
N TYR A 39 21.47 10.39 1.99
CA TYR A 39 21.11 10.19 3.40
C TYR A 39 22.22 10.70 4.33
N ALA A 40 21.83 11.20 5.50
CA ALA A 40 22.75 11.60 6.55
C ALA A 40 23.16 10.39 7.42
N VAL A 41 23.43 9.25 6.78
CA VAL A 41 23.84 8.02 7.45
C VAL A 41 25.07 7.44 6.72
N SER A 42 25.80 6.56 7.41
CA SER A 42 27.02 5.98 6.83
C SER A 42 26.68 4.98 5.73
N VAL A 43 27.66 4.72 4.84
CA VAL A 43 27.56 3.69 3.82
C VAL A 43 27.34 2.32 4.47
N GLN A 44 27.96 2.06 5.64
CA GLN A 44 27.74 0.82 6.38
C GLN A 44 26.30 0.66 6.84
N ALA A 45 25.66 1.75 7.30
CA ALA A 45 24.25 1.72 7.68
C ALA A 45 23.36 1.41 6.49
N VAL A 46 23.61 2.04 5.34
CA VAL A 46 22.88 1.77 4.10
C VAL A 46 23.11 0.33 3.64
N SER A 47 24.33 -0.16 3.75
CA SER A 47 24.64 -1.56 3.42
C SER A 47 23.82 -2.53 4.26
N LYS A 48 23.62 -2.24 5.55
CA LYS A 48 22.76 -3.06 6.42
C LYS A 48 21.29 -3.01 5.97
N HIS A 49 20.80 -1.85 5.58
CA HIS A 49 19.46 -1.71 5.02
C HIS A 49 19.30 -2.53 3.74
N VAL A 50 20.29 -2.50 2.86
CA VAL A 50 20.29 -3.32 1.64
C VAL A 50 20.26 -4.81 1.98
N LYS A 51 21.01 -5.25 2.99
CA LYS A 51 20.98 -6.66 3.42
C LYS A 51 19.61 -7.09 3.93
N VAL A 52 18.91 -6.23 4.66
CA VAL A 52 17.54 -6.50 5.11
C VAL A 52 16.60 -6.65 3.91
N LEU A 53 16.70 -5.77 2.93
CA LEU A 53 15.91 -5.84 1.71
C LEU A 53 16.24 -7.09 0.89
N GLU A 54 17.52 -7.43 0.80
CA GLU A 54 17.99 -8.63 0.08
C GLU A 54 17.49 -9.91 0.76
N HIS A 55 17.56 -9.97 2.08
CA HIS A 55 17.09 -11.12 2.85
C HIS A 55 15.57 -11.33 2.71
N ALA A 56 14.83 -10.26 2.53
CA ALA A 56 13.39 -10.31 2.27
C ALA A 56 13.05 -10.67 0.82
N GLY A 57 14.05 -10.68 -0.07
CA GLY A 57 13.84 -10.94 -1.49
C GLY A 57 13.38 -9.73 -2.29
N LEU A 58 13.35 -8.54 -1.68
CA LEU A 58 12.93 -7.30 -2.37
C LEU A 58 13.99 -6.79 -3.33
N VAL A 59 15.26 -7.07 -3.07
CA VAL A 59 16.36 -6.69 -3.94
C VAL A 59 17.33 -7.86 -4.13
N SER A 60 18.09 -7.80 -5.21
CA SER A 60 19.21 -8.69 -5.47
C SER A 60 20.44 -7.85 -5.79
N ARG A 61 21.60 -8.48 -5.72
CA ARG A 61 22.87 -7.83 -6.04
C ARG A 61 23.35 -8.36 -7.39
N GLY A 62 23.51 -7.45 -8.34
CA GLY A 62 24.07 -7.78 -9.64
C GLY A 62 25.56 -8.09 -9.56
N ARG A 63 26.07 -8.69 -10.63
CA ARG A 63 27.50 -8.99 -10.78
C ARG A 63 28.00 -8.28 -12.03
N VAL A 64 28.29 -7.01 -11.88
CA VAL A 64 28.93 -6.25 -12.96
C VAL A 64 30.26 -5.77 -12.45
N ALA A 65 31.32 -6.51 -12.81
CA ALA A 65 32.70 -6.25 -12.39
C ALA A 65 32.80 -6.15 -10.86
N GLN A 66 33.45 -5.10 -10.34
CA GLN A 66 33.59 -4.84 -8.90
C GLN A 66 32.40 -4.08 -8.32
N ARG A 67 31.54 -3.55 -9.17
CA ARG A 67 30.33 -2.86 -8.76
C ARG A 67 29.20 -3.88 -8.70
N ARG A 68 28.63 -4.04 -7.53
CA ARG A 68 27.50 -4.93 -7.34
C ARG A 68 26.24 -4.07 -7.19
N PRO A 69 25.62 -3.71 -8.32
CA PRO A 69 24.42 -2.85 -8.24
C PRO A 69 23.29 -3.58 -7.53
N VAL A 70 22.50 -2.82 -6.79
CA VAL A 70 21.29 -3.30 -6.16
C VAL A 70 20.17 -3.22 -7.17
N HIS A 71 19.47 -4.32 -7.37
CA HIS A 71 18.38 -4.45 -8.34
C HIS A 71 17.08 -4.76 -7.59
N LEU A 72 16.00 -4.06 -7.94
CA LEU A 72 14.69 -4.28 -7.35
C LEU A 72 14.03 -5.53 -7.95
N GLU A 73 13.61 -6.44 -7.10
CA GLU A 73 12.86 -7.64 -7.48
C GLU A 73 11.36 -7.33 -7.40
N ALA A 74 10.83 -6.72 -8.46
CA ALA A 74 9.47 -6.19 -8.48
C ALA A 74 8.39 -7.25 -8.27
N GLN A 75 8.67 -8.51 -8.66
CA GLN A 75 7.70 -9.60 -8.51
C GLN A 75 7.35 -9.90 -7.05
N VAL A 76 8.19 -9.51 -6.10
CA VAL A 76 7.91 -9.69 -4.67
C VAL A 76 6.72 -8.83 -4.23
N PHE A 77 6.50 -7.70 -4.91
CA PHE A 77 5.34 -6.87 -4.65
C PHE A 77 4.03 -7.56 -5.01
N ASP A 78 4.04 -8.50 -5.95
CA ASP A 78 2.85 -9.30 -6.29
C ASP A 78 2.41 -10.15 -5.10
N LEU A 79 3.34 -10.65 -4.31
CA LEU A 79 3.03 -11.40 -3.09
C LEU A 79 2.28 -10.52 -2.08
N MET A 80 2.76 -9.30 -1.88
CA MET A 80 2.11 -8.33 -0.98
C MET A 80 0.74 -7.92 -1.51
N THR A 81 0.66 -7.62 -2.79
CA THR A 81 -0.56 -7.19 -3.45
C THR A 81 -1.64 -8.28 -3.35
N ALA A 82 -1.28 -9.54 -3.60
CA ALA A 82 -2.21 -10.65 -3.49
C ALA A 82 -2.76 -10.79 -2.06
N TRP A 83 -1.89 -10.63 -1.06
CA TRP A 83 -2.31 -10.69 0.35
C TRP A 83 -3.25 -9.53 0.70
N ILE A 84 -2.88 -8.32 0.31
CA ILE A 84 -3.67 -7.11 0.57
C ILE A 84 -5.03 -7.21 -0.12
N GLU A 85 -5.06 -7.60 -1.39
CA GLU A 85 -6.30 -7.72 -2.16
C GLU A 85 -7.26 -8.76 -1.60
N ARG A 86 -6.73 -9.87 -1.08
CA ARG A 86 -7.55 -10.89 -0.42
C ARG A 86 -8.35 -10.28 0.73
N TYR A 87 -7.68 -9.54 1.62
CA TYR A 87 -8.33 -8.95 2.79
C TYR A 87 -9.16 -7.73 2.44
N ALA A 88 -8.74 -6.95 1.45
CA ALA A 88 -9.55 -5.85 0.94
C ALA A 88 -10.89 -6.33 0.39
N ARG A 89 -10.88 -7.42 -0.38
CA ARG A 89 -12.11 -8.03 -0.92
C ARG A 89 -13.00 -8.59 0.20
N GLN A 90 -12.41 -9.22 1.21
CA GLN A 90 -13.17 -9.73 2.36
C GLN A 90 -13.82 -8.60 3.14
N ALA A 91 -13.09 -7.52 3.39
CA ALA A 91 -13.61 -6.34 4.07
C ALA A 91 -14.75 -5.70 3.27
N GLU A 92 -14.57 -5.57 1.95
CA GLU A 92 -15.57 -5.03 1.04
C GLU A 92 -16.85 -5.85 1.05
N ALA A 93 -16.74 -7.17 0.96
CA ALA A 93 -17.87 -8.08 1.01
C ALA A 93 -18.60 -7.96 2.35
N ARG A 94 -17.86 -7.78 3.44
CA ARG A 94 -18.42 -7.59 4.78
C ARG A 94 -19.21 -6.27 4.87
N TYR A 95 -18.64 -5.19 4.33
CA TYR A 95 -19.33 -3.89 4.29
C TYR A 95 -20.59 -3.95 3.43
N ARG A 96 -20.56 -4.62 2.29
CA ARG A 96 -21.75 -4.80 1.44
C ARG A 96 -22.85 -5.56 2.16
N ARG A 97 -22.51 -6.62 2.91
CA ARG A 97 -23.48 -7.36 3.71
C ARG A 97 -24.07 -6.50 4.80
N LEU A 98 -23.26 -5.68 5.46
CA LEU A 98 -23.72 -4.76 6.48
C LEU A 98 -24.66 -3.71 5.88
N ASP A 99 -24.31 -3.13 4.76
CA ASP A 99 -25.13 -2.15 4.06
C ASP A 99 -26.48 -2.74 3.66
N ALA A 100 -26.51 -3.99 3.19
CA ALA A 100 -27.74 -4.68 2.85
C ALA A 100 -28.64 -4.88 4.08
N VAL A 101 -28.05 -5.28 5.21
CA VAL A 101 -28.77 -5.43 6.49
C VAL A 101 -29.33 -4.08 6.95
N LEU A 102 -28.52 -3.02 6.87
CA LEU A 102 -28.96 -1.68 7.27
C LEU A 102 -30.08 -1.17 6.36
N ALA A 103 -30.02 -1.44 5.07
CA ALA A 103 -31.09 -1.09 4.12
C ALA A 103 -32.40 -1.82 4.46
N ASP A 104 -32.33 -3.13 4.77
CA ASP A 104 -33.49 -3.91 5.16
C ASP A 104 -34.10 -3.39 6.47
N LEU A 105 -33.27 -3.05 7.45
CA LEU A 105 -33.71 -2.47 8.72
C LEU A 105 -34.33 -1.10 8.52
N ALA A 106 -33.80 -0.29 7.63
CA ALA A 106 -34.36 1.03 7.29
C ALA A 106 -35.76 0.89 6.67
N ASP A 107 -35.94 -0.08 5.78
CA ASP A 107 -37.24 -0.35 5.16
C ASP A 107 -38.29 -0.82 6.16
N LEU A 108 -37.86 -1.51 7.22
CA LEU A 108 -38.76 -1.96 8.29
C LEU A 108 -39.05 -0.90 9.33
N ALA A 109 -38.11 0.02 9.57
CA ALA A 109 -38.17 1.00 10.65
C ALA A 109 -38.84 2.31 10.25
N VAL A 110 -38.81 2.68 8.96
CA VAL A 110 -39.35 3.96 8.47
C VAL A 110 -40.60 3.69 7.64
N PRO A 111 -41.81 4.09 8.14
CA PRO A 111 -43.02 4.03 7.32
C PRO A 111 -42.87 4.88 6.07
N PRO A 112 -43.48 4.53 4.95
CA PRO A 112 -43.37 5.30 3.69
C PRO A 112 -43.78 6.77 3.80
N ASP A 113 -44.70 7.09 4.71
CA ASP A 113 -45.21 8.43 4.96
C ASP A 113 -44.23 9.34 5.71
N LEU A 114 -43.18 8.75 6.33
CA LEU A 114 -42.13 9.47 7.03
C LEU A 114 -40.83 9.52 6.25
N ALA A 115 -40.80 8.94 5.05
CA ALA A 115 -39.66 9.07 4.16
C ALA A 115 -39.56 10.52 3.70
N ASP A 116 -38.34 11.06 3.62
CA ASP A 116 -38.09 12.41 3.14
C ASP A 116 -38.75 12.60 1.76
N PRO A 117 -39.55 13.65 1.58
CA PRO A 117 -40.16 13.88 0.28
C PRO A 117 -39.06 14.16 -0.77
N PRO A 118 -39.23 13.64 -2.01
CA PRO A 118 -38.25 13.83 -3.05
C PRO A 118 -37.97 15.29 -3.41
N ASP A 119 -38.86 16.21 -3.01
CA ASP A 119 -38.71 17.65 -3.27
C ASP A 119 -37.63 18.33 -2.43
N ALA A 120 -37.25 17.77 -1.30
CA ALA A 120 -36.22 18.36 -0.44
C ALA A 120 -34.83 18.37 -1.11
N ALA A 121 -34.53 17.35 -1.92
CA ALA A 121 -33.30 17.31 -2.68
C ALA A 121 -33.28 18.26 -3.88
N GLN A 122 -34.47 18.54 -4.44
CA GLN A 122 -34.60 19.47 -5.57
C GLN A 122 -34.52 20.93 -5.13
N GLU A 123 -34.98 21.27 -3.94
CA GLU A 123 -34.86 22.62 -3.38
C GLU A 123 -33.40 23.00 -3.12
N HIS A 124 -32.55 22.05 -2.71
CA HIS A 124 -31.12 22.28 -2.50
C HIS A 124 -30.40 22.55 -3.83
N ALA A 125 -30.82 21.90 -4.91
CA ALA A 125 -30.23 22.09 -6.23
C ALA A 125 -30.63 23.42 -6.87
N ARG A 126 -31.79 23.98 -6.46
CA ARG A 126 -32.29 25.27 -6.98
C ARG A 126 -31.70 26.50 -6.29
N LYS A 127 -30.97 26.31 -5.21
CA LYS A 127 -30.35 27.42 -4.45
C LYS A 127 -28.96 27.78 -4.92
N ASP A 128 -28.46 27.18 -5.97
CA ASP A 128 -27.27 27.69 -6.61
C ASP A 128 -27.60 29.03 -7.27
N PRO A 129 -27.03 30.12 -6.76
CA PRO A 129 -27.25 31.40 -7.40
C PRO A 129 -26.57 31.35 -8.76
N ALA A 130 -27.38 31.52 -9.80
CA ALA A 130 -26.82 31.81 -11.11
C ALA A 130 -25.97 33.07 -11.02
N PRO A 131 -24.78 33.10 -11.62
CA PRO A 131 -23.96 34.30 -11.63
C PRO A 131 -24.62 35.47 -12.29
#